data_b92fce98dbc363fed22747c9bd5aeffe
#
_entry.id   b92fce98dbc363fed22747c9bd5aeffe
#
_cell.length_a   1.000
_cell.length_b   1.000
_cell.length_c   1.000
_cell.angle_alpha   90.00
_cell.angle_beta   90.00
_cell.angle_gamma   90.00
#
_symmetry.space_group_name_H-M   'P 1'
#
loop_
_entity.id
_entity.type
_entity.pdbx_description
1 polymer ?
#
loop_
_entity_poly.entity_id
_entity_poly.type
_entity_poly.pdbx_seq_one_letter_code
_entity_poly.pdbx_strand_id
1 'polypeptide(L)'
;NPLFLIHSPTFPFSIWAKLMRHVLTYEGESTLNVPPTGGVMQLRQAIAKHLYEFRGITVNPEQIIIGAGTEYLYGLIVQLLGRNISYGLENPSSKKIINIYKSLGVKVNYLDMDEEGVIPDCQGLNDSQIIQISPSHHFPTGIVTSISRRYGLLQWANQSPDRYIIEDDYDSEFRLQGKPIPSLFSIDATDKVIYFNTFTKSLAATIRISYMVLPLPLLERFKSTLGFYACTVSNFEQY
;
A
#
# COMPACT_ATOMS: atom_id res chain seq x y z
N ASN A 1 -4.06 -15.74 -20.34
CA ASN A 1 -4.25 -14.85 -19.18
C ASN A 1 -5.74 -14.75 -18.89
N PRO A 2 -6.27 -15.42 -17.91
CA PRO A 2 -7.58 -15.06 -17.43
C PRO A 2 -7.37 -13.82 -16.56
N LEU A 3 -7.59 -12.67 -17.16
CA LEU A 3 -8.03 -11.50 -16.45
C LEU A 3 -9.18 -11.96 -15.53
N PHE A 4 -9.00 -11.84 -14.23
CA PHE A 4 -10.11 -11.89 -13.29
C PHE A 4 -10.99 -10.65 -13.57
N LEU A 5 -11.78 -10.76 -14.63
CA LEU A 5 -13.02 -10.02 -14.77
C LEU A 5 -13.93 -10.57 -13.67
N ILE A 6 -13.89 -9.93 -12.50
CA ILE A 6 -15.01 -10.03 -11.57
C ILE A 6 -16.16 -9.33 -12.31
N HIS A 7 -16.83 -10.06 -13.21
CA HIS A 7 -18.23 -9.83 -13.49
C HIS A 7 -18.95 -10.30 -12.24
N SER A 8 -18.88 -9.46 -11.20
CA SER A 8 -19.70 -9.68 -10.03
C SER A 8 -21.15 -9.37 -10.45
N PRO A 9 -22.03 -10.38 -10.58
CA PRO A 9 -23.45 -10.13 -10.81
C PRO A 9 -24.10 -9.38 -9.63
N THR A 10 -23.32 -9.02 -8.63
CA THR A 10 -23.75 -8.46 -7.35
C THR A 10 -23.26 -7.03 -7.11
N PHE A 11 -22.58 -6.37 -8.08
CA PHE A 11 -22.21 -4.96 -7.87
C PHE A 11 -23.49 -4.12 -7.72
N PRO A 12 -23.65 -3.37 -6.62
CA PRO A 12 -24.91 -2.70 -6.30
C PRO A 12 -25.05 -1.37 -7.09
N PHE A 13 -25.24 -1.46 -8.40
CA PHE A 13 -25.33 -0.29 -9.29
C PHE A 13 -26.35 0.75 -8.86
N SER A 14 -27.49 0.33 -8.27
CA SER A 14 -28.52 1.25 -7.77
C SER A 14 -28.00 2.10 -6.59
N ILE A 15 -27.27 1.48 -5.68
CA ILE A 15 -26.64 2.16 -4.55
C ILE A 15 -25.53 3.11 -5.06
N TRP A 16 -24.69 2.61 -5.98
CA TRP A 16 -23.64 3.39 -6.60
C TRP A 16 -24.20 4.65 -7.30
N ALA A 17 -25.21 4.50 -8.13
CA ALA A 17 -25.86 5.60 -8.81
C ALA A 17 -26.50 6.63 -7.84
N LYS A 18 -27.01 6.15 -6.69
CA LYS A 18 -27.52 7.03 -5.63
C LYS A 18 -26.40 7.83 -4.98
N LEU A 19 -25.28 7.19 -4.67
CA LEU A 19 -24.10 7.85 -4.10
C LEU A 19 -23.52 8.89 -5.06
N MET A 20 -23.35 8.55 -6.34
CA MET A 20 -22.87 9.50 -7.35
C MET A 20 -23.77 10.75 -7.46
N ARG A 21 -25.10 10.56 -7.47
CA ARG A 21 -26.03 11.70 -7.46
C ARG A 21 -25.93 12.51 -6.19
N HIS A 22 -25.73 11.87 -5.04
CA HIS A 22 -25.55 12.54 -3.77
C HIS A 22 -24.31 13.46 -3.81
N VAL A 23 -23.16 12.91 -4.25
CA VAL A 23 -21.92 13.67 -4.38
C VAL A 23 -22.10 14.87 -5.31
N LEU A 24 -22.69 14.69 -6.49
CA LEU A 24 -22.94 15.80 -7.42
C LEU A 24 -23.88 16.86 -6.87
N THR A 25 -24.86 16.48 -6.03
CA THR A 25 -25.82 17.39 -5.47
C THR A 25 -25.27 18.21 -4.31
N TYR A 26 -24.49 17.60 -3.43
CA TYR A 26 -24.06 18.22 -2.17
C TYR A 26 -22.60 18.69 -2.18
N GLU A 27 -21.74 18.04 -2.99
CA GLU A 27 -20.30 18.35 -3.09
C GLU A 27 -19.92 18.94 -4.46
N GLY A 28 -20.92 19.31 -5.29
CA GLY A 28 -20.73 19.66 -6.70
C GLY A 28 -19.55 20.58 -6.99
N GLU A 29 -19.44 21.73 -6.29
CA GLU A 29 -18.33 22.67 -6.47
C GLU A 29 -16.99 22.08 -6.01
N SER A 30 -16.97 21.34 -4.90
CA SER A 30 -15.77 20.70 -4.35
C SER A 30 -15.18 19.66 -5.32
N THR A 31 -16.04 19.00 -6.11
CA THR A 31 -15.60 18.00 -7.09
C THR A 31 -14.80 18.59 -8.26
N LEU A 32 -14.96 19.88 -8.52
CA LEU A 32 -14.27 20.61 -9.61
C LEU A 32 -12.91 21.18 -9.18
N ASN A 33 -12.59 21.18 -7.91
CA ASN A 33 -11.33 21.69 -7.40
C ASN A 33 -10.17 20.71 -7.68
N VAL A 34 -8.95 21.25 -7.73
CA VAL A 34 -7.74 20.40 -7.77
C VAL A 34 -7.66 19.57 -6.49
N PRO A 35 -7.51 18.25 -6.59
CA PRO A 35 -7.39 17.40 -5.41
C PRO A 35 -6.18 17.81 -4.56
N PRO A 36 -6.33 17.91 -3.22
CA PRO A 36 -5.21 18.25 -2.36
C PRO A 36 -4.14 17.16 -2.37
N THR A 37 -2.89 17.55 -2.13
CA THR A 37 -1.79 16.60 -1.94
C THR A 37 -2.15 15.57 -0.87
N GLY A 38 -1.98 14.29 -1.19
CA GLY A 38 -2.38 13.19 -0.30
C GLY A 38 -3.86 12.81 -0.37
N GLY A 39 -4.71 13.62 -1.04
CA GLY A 39 -6.14 13.34 -1.21
C GLY A 39 -7.04 14.07 -0.21
N VAL A 40 -8.35 13.95 -0.44
CA VAL A 40 -9.40 14.61 0.35
C VAL A 40 -9.38 14.12 1.80
N MET A 41 -9.45 15.05 2.76
CA MET A 41 -9.35 14.73 4.19
C MET A 41 -10.47 13.79 4.66
N GLN A 42 -11.68 13.95 4.16
CA GLN A 42 -12.82 13.08 4.49
C GLN A 42 -12.53 11.62 4.14
N LEU A 43 -11.97 11.34 2.96
CA LEU A 43 -11.60 9.98 2.57
C LEU A 43 -10.46 9.45 3.43
N ARG A 44 -9.44 10.27 3.72
CA ARG A 44 -8.33 9.86 4.60
C ARG A 44 -8.80 9.54 6.02
N GLN A 45 -9.75 10.28 6.55
CA GLN A 45 -10.40 9.99 7.84
C GLN A 45 -11.20 8.68 7.79
N ALA A 46 -11.95 8.45 6.71
CA ALA A 46 -12.69 7.20 6.51
C ALA A 46 -11.75 6.00 6.42
N ILE A 47 -10.62 6.14 5.70
CA ILE A 47 -9.58 5.09 5.61
C ILE A 47 -8.95 4.84 6.99
N ALA A 48 -8.61 5.88 7.75
CA ALA A 48 -8.04 5.70 9.09
C ALA A 48 -9.00 4.96 10.03
N LYS A 49 -10.29 5.30 9.98
CA LYS A 49 -11.33 4.57 10.71
C LYS A 49 -11.44 3.11 10.27
N HIS A 50 -11.45 2.86 8.97
CA HIS A 50 -11.49 1.50 8.41
C HIS A 50 -10.28 0.67 8.86
N LEU A 51 -9.07 1.21 8.80
CA LEU A 51 -7.85 0.55 9.27
C LEU A 51 -7.93 0.18 10.76
N TYR A 52 -8.47 1.07 11.58
CA TYR A 52 -8.69 0.78 13.00
C TYR A 52 -9.68 -0.37 13.21
N GLU A 53 -10.84 -0.31 12.54
CA GLU A 53 -11.92 -1.30 12.71
C GLU A 53 -11.56 -2.69 12.17
N PHE A 54 -10.85 -2.76 11.04
CA PHE A 54 -10.57 -4.03 10.35
C PHE A 54 -9.19 -4.63 10.66
N ARG A 55 -8.20 -3.77 10.94
CA ARG A 55 -6.80 -4.21 11.15
C ARG A 55 -6.25 -3.86 12.53
N GLY A 56 -6.98 -3.09 13.32
CA GLY A 56 -6.47 -2.58 14.60
C GLY A 56 -5.32 -1.59 14.44
N ILE A 57 -5.18 -0.98 13.26
CA ILE A 57 -4.11 -0.03 12.92
C ILE A 57 -4.61 1.38 13.26
N THR A 58 -3.93 2.07 14.17
CA THR A 58 -4.20 3.47 14.49
C THR A 58 -3.23 4.37 13.73
N VAL A 59 -3.76 5.26 12.87
CA VAL A 59 -2.97 6.21 12.09
C VAL A 59 -3.58 7.60 12.14
N ASN A 60 -2.72 8.63 12.04
CA ASN A 60 -3.20 9.97 11.75
C ASN A 60 -3.61 10.04 10.27
N PRO A 61 -4.79 10.58 9.91
CA PRO A 61 -5.20 10.78 8.52
C PRO A 61 -4.17 11.53 7.66
N GLU A 62 -3.36 12.39 8.27
CA GLU A 62 -2.26 13.09 7.59
C GLU A 62 -1.18 12.14 7.02
N GLN A 63 -1.00 10.96 7.60
CA GLN A 63 -0.04 9.96 7.13
C GLN A 63 -0.52 9.22 5.88
N ILE A 64 -1.80 9.34 5.53
CA ILE A 64 -2.42 8.63 4.42
C ILE A 64 -2.26 9.43 3.13
N ILE A 65 -1.64 8.80 2.12
CA ILE A 65 -1.48 9.36 0.78
C ILE A 65 -2.26 8.51 -0.21
N ILE A 66 -3.24 9.11 -0.86
CA ILE A 66 -4.12 8.46 -1.84
C ILE A 66 -3.51 8.59 -3.24
N GLY A 67 -3.65 7.54 -4.06
CA GLY A 67 -3.21 7.54 -5.44
C GLY A 67 -4.06 6.66 -6.36
N ALA A 68 -4.02 6.94 -7.64
CA ALA A 68 -4.77 6.22 -8.68
C ALA A 68 -4.12 4.86 -9.01
N GLY A 69 -4.23 3.92 -8.07
CA GLY A 69 -3.65 2.59 -8.15
C GLY A 69 -2.25 2.50 -7.54
N THR A 70 -1.88 1.27 -7.19
CA THR A 70 -0.59 1.00 -6.53
C THR A 70 0.61 1.31 -7.43
N GLU A 71 0.46 1.21 -8.74
CA GLU A 71 1.54 1.56 -9.69
C GLU A 71 2.01 3.00 -9.54
N TYR A 72 1.07 3.94 -9.36
CA TYR A 72 1.39 5.33 -9.11
C TYR A 72 2.11 5.50 -7.78
N LEU A 73 1.63 4.84 -6.74
CA LEU A 73 2.22 4.90 -5.40
C LEU A 73 3.64 4.32 -5.37
N TYR A 74 3.94 3.24 -6.13
CA TYR A 74 5.32 2.75 -6.28
C TYR A 74 6.23 3.81 -6.92
N GLY A 75 5.72 4.53 -7.91
CA GLY A 75 6.45 5.66 -8.50
C GLY A 75 6.77 6.76 -7.51
N LEU A 76 5.80 7.14 -6.66
CA LEU A 76 5.98 8.13 -5.60
C LEU A 76 7.00 7.64 -4.54
N ILE A 77 6.92 6.39 -4.13
CA ILE A 77 7.84 5.84 -3.13
C ILE A 77 9.28 5.80 -3.64
N VAL A 78 9.49 5.44 -4.90
CA VAL A 78 10.83 5.47 -5.51
C VAL A 78 11.37 6.90 -5.61
N GLN A 79 10.51 7.89 -5.88
CA GLN A 79 10.91 9.29 -5.85
C GLN A 79 11.26 9.77 -4.43
N LEU A 80 10.49 9.33 -3.44
CA LEU A 80 10.69 9.69 -2.05
C LEU A 80 11.95 9.07 -1.45
N LEU A 81 12.16 7.77 -1.66
CA LEU A 81 13.26 7.02 -1.05
C LEU A 81 14.55 7.11 -1.86
N GLY A 82 14.45 7.18 -3.20
CA GLY A 82 15.58 7.33 -4.10
C GLY A 82 15.69 6.19 -5.12
N ARG A 83 16.32 6.50 -6.26
CA ARG A 83 16.56 5.57 -7.36
C ARG A 83 17.91 4.86 -7.28
N ASN A 84 18.87 5.45 -6.55
CA ASN A 84 20.23 4.94 -6.45
C ASN A 84 20.42 3.94 -5.31
N ILE A 85 19.30 3.42 -4.77
CA ILE A 85 19.27 2.39 -3.73
C ILE A 85 18.66 1.11 -4.28
N SER A 86 18.86 -0.01 -3.58
CA SER A 86 18.36 -1.31 -4.01
C SER A 86 17.05 -1.68 -3.33
N TYR A 87 16.15 -2.27 -4.14
CA TYR A 87 14.83 -2.72 -3.73
C TYR A 87 14.76 -4.25 -3.79
N GLY A 88 14.45 -4.88 -2.66
CA GLY A 88 14.23 -6.31 -2.55
C GLY A 88 12.76 -6.66 -2.79
N LEU A 89 12.51 -7.65 -3.65
CA LEU A 89 11.16 -8.20 -3.91
C LEU A 89 11.14 -9.67 -3.58
N GLU A 90 10.05 -10.15 -2.99
CA GLU A 90 9.82 -11.56 -2.71
C GLU A 90 9.99 -12.42 -3.97
N ASN A 91 10.59 -13.60 -3.84
CA ASN A 91 10.80 -14.53 -4.95
C ASN A 91 10.14 -15.89 -4.65
N PRO A 92 9.09 -16.25 -5.41
CA PRO A 92 8.57 -15.62 -6.63
C PRO A 92 7.79 -14.32 -6.38
N SER A 93 7.80 -13.39 -7.33
CA SER A 93 7.03 -12.15 -7.29
C SER A 93 6.20 -11.96 -8.56
N SER A 94 5.21 -11.10 -8.50
CA SER A 94 4.43 -10.69 -9.66
C SER A 94 5.33 -10.06 -10.73
N LYS A 95 5.30 -10.59 -11.96
CA LYS A 95 5.99 -9.99 -13.11
C LYS A 95 5.66 -8.52 -13.31
N LYS A 96 4.43 -8.11 -12.98
CA LYS A 96 3.98 -6.73 -13.06
C LYS A 96 4.78 -5.84 -12.11
N ILE A 97 4.90 -6.23 -10.85
CA ILE A 97 5.65 -5.47 -9.83
C ILE A 97 7.12 -5.35 -10.22
N ILE A 98 7.75 -6.46 -10.61
CA ILE A 98 9.14 -6.47 -11.09
C ILE A 98 9.34 -5.49 -12.25
N ASN A 99 8.44 -5.53 -13.24
CA ASN A 99 8.53 -4.64 -14.40
C ASN A 99 8.33 -3.17 -14.04
N ILE A 100 7.45 -2.86 -13.08
CA ILE A 100 7.25 -1.49 -12.59
C ILE A 100 8.56 -0.97 -11.98
N TYR A 101 9.17 -1.69 -11.03
CA TYR A 101 10.42 -1.27 -10.41
C TYR A 101 11.56 -1.12 -11.44
N LYS A 102 11.69 -2.08 -12.37
CA LYS A 102 12.67 -1.99 -13.47
C LYS A 102 12.42 -0.76 -14.35
N SER A 103 11.18 -0.43 -14.67
CA SER A 103 10.84 0.76 -15.47
C SER A 103 11.14 2.07 -14.74
N LEU A 104 11.15 2.05 -13.42
CA LEU A 104 11.55 3.19 -12.59
C LEU A 104 13.08 3.35 -12.48
N GLY A 105 13.84 2.44 -13.07
CA GLY A 105 15.30 2.50 -13.14
C GLY A 105 16.02 2.16 -11.83
N VAL A 106 15.37 1.40 -10.93
CA VAL A 106 15.97 0.98 -9.66
C VAL A 106 16.60 -0.41 -9.76
N LYS A 107 17.61 -0.67 -8.92
CA LYS A 107 18.19 -1.99 -8.76
C LYS A 107 17.22 -2.89 -7.99
N VAL A 108 16.86 -4.04 -8.56
CA VAL A 108 15.99 -5.03 -7.95
C VAL A 108 16.81 -6.24 -7.50
N ASN A 109 16.71 -6.58 -6.23
CA ASN A 109 17.21 -7.83 -5.66
C ASN A 109 16.03 -8.80 -5.42
N TYR A 110 16.29 -10.09 -5.35
CA TYR A 110 15.27 -11.11 -5.09
C TYR A 110 15.47 -11.67 -3.69
N LEU A 111 14.39 -11.69 -2.91
CA LEU A 111 14.36 -12.20 -1.55
C LEU A 111 13.94 -13.68 -1.58
N ASP A 112 14.83 -14.56 -1.20
CA ASP A 112 14.50 -15.98 -1.09
C ASP A 112 13.48 -16.20 0.03
N MET A 113 12.55 -17.13 -0.22
CA MET A 113 11.43 -17.44 0.66
C MET A 113 11.39 -18.91 1.03
N ASP A 114 10.93 -19.20 2.24
CA ASP A 114 10.52 -20.51 2.72
C ASP A 114 9.02 -20.50 3.10
N GLU A 115 8.56 -21.54 3.82
CA GLU A 115 7.17 -21.69 4.25
C GLU A 115 6.72 -20.62 5.25
N GLU A 116 7.65 -19.88 5.86
CA GLU A 116 7.37 -18.81 6.82
C GLU A 116 7.53 -17.39 6.24
N GLY A 117 7.87 -17.27 4.97
CA GLY A 117 8.10 -15.99 4.28
C GLY A 117 9.57 -15.76 3.90
N VAL A 118 9.99 -14.49 3.81
CA VAL A 118 11.37 -14.13 3.43
C VAL A 118 12.39 -14.74 4.38
N ILE A 119 13.37 -15.48 3.85
CA ILE A 119 14.43 -16.11 4.65
C ILE A 119 15.33 -15.03 5.29
N PRO A 120 15.55 -15.05 6.62
CA PRO A 120 16.50 -14.17 7.26
C PRO A 120 17.90 -14.36 6.69
N ASP A 121 18.66 -13.28 6.61
CA ASP A 121 20.06 -13.28 6.15
C ASP A 121 20.28 -13.82 4.72
N CYS A 122 19.21 -14.00 3.89
CA CYS A 122 19.43 -14.27 2.47
C CYS A 122 20.15 -13.09 1.80
N GLN A 123 20.93 -13.40 0.76
CA GLN A 123 21.75 -12.40 0.09
C GLN A 123 20.92 -11.22 -0.43
N GLY A 124 19.75 -11.50 -1.03
CA GLY A 124 18.86 -10.48 -1.54
C GLY A 124 18.40 -9.49 -0.45
N LEU A 125 18.14 -9.99 0.77
CA LEU A 125 17.76 -9.17 1.91
C LEU A 125 18.94 -8.30 2.37
N ASN A 126 20.14 -8.88 2.49
CA ASN A 126 21.34 -8.16 2.92
C ASN A 126 21.75 -7.07 1.93
N ASP A 127 21.57 -7.31 0.64
CA ASP A 127 21.92 -6.40 -0.45
C ASP A 127 20.85 -5.30 -0.68
N SER A 128 19.74 -5.31 0.07
CA SER A 128 18.63 -4.38 -0.12
C SER A 128 18.60 -3.30 0.98
N GLN A 129 18.22 -2.08 0.59
CA GLN A 129 17.85 -1.01 1.53
C GLN A 129 16.33 -0.96 1.76
N ILE A 130 15.56 -1.19 0.71
CA ILE A 130 14.10 -1.24 0.78
C ILE A 130 13.66 -2.65 0.41
N ILE A 131 12.69 -3.19 1.13
CA ILE A 131 12.02 -4.43 0.72
C ILE A 131 10.54 -4.22 0.56
N GLN A 132 9.95 -4.87 -0.46
CA GLN A 132 8.50 -4.95 -0.61
C GLN A 132 8.05 -6.39 -0.42
N ILE A 133 7.12 -6.59 0.52
CA ILE A 133 6.61 -7.89 0.91
C ILE A 133 5.10 -7.84 1.11
N SER A 134 4.44 -9.00 0.96
CA SER A 134 3.01 -9.20 1.22
C SER A 134 2.81 -10.21 2.34
N PRO A 135 3.09 -9.84 3.60
CA PRO A 135 3.23 -10.79 4.71
C PRO A 135 1.91 -11.42 5.17
N SER A 136 0.77 -10.81 4.84
CA SER A 136 -0.55 -11.33 5.20
C SER A 136 -1.07 -12.38 4.24
N HIS A 137 -0.67 -12.31 2.96
CA HIS A 137 -1.04 -13.26 1.93
C HIS A 137 -0.15 -13.06 0.70
N HIS A 138 0.96 -13.78 0.64
CA HIS A 138 1.91 -13.65 -0.45
C HIS A 138 1.35 -14.18 -1.78
N PHE A 139 1.42 -13.40 -2.84
CA PHE A 139 1.09 -13.83 -4.20
C PHE A 139 2.37 -14.16 -4.99
N PRO A 140 2.50 -15.36 -5.61
CA PRO A 140 1.41 -16.33 -5.89
C PRO A 140 1.36 -17.53 -4.92
N THR A 141 2.17 -17.61 -3.88
CA THR A 141 2.34 -18.84 -3.09
C THR A 141 1.25 -19.05 -2.03
N GLY A 142 0.58 -17.98 -1.59
CA GLY A 142 -0.38 -18.03 -0.49
C GLY A 142 0.27 -18.10 0.89
N ILE A 143 1.59 -17.99 1.00
CA ILE A 143 2.32 -18.01 2.27
C ILE A 143 1.88 -16.82 3.13
N VAL A 144 1.67 -17.10 4.42
CA VAL A 144 1.46 -16.09 5.46
C VAL A 144 2.71 -16.02 6.30
N THR A 145 3.36 -14.87 6.31
CA THR A 145 4.60 -14.65 7.08
C THR A 145 4.35 -14.77 8.58
N SER A 146 5.10 -15.65 9.24
CA SER A 146 4.96 -15.90 10.68
C SER A 146 5.27 -14.66 11.52
N ILE A 147 4.74 -14.60 12.72
CA ILE A 147 4.98 -13.45 13.62
C ILE A 147 6.46 -13.32 14.01
N SER A 148 7.16 -14.43 14.19
CA SER A 148 8.60 -14.43 14.48
C SER A 148 9.39 -13.84 13.31
N ARG A 149 9.01 -14.20 12.07
CA ARG A 149 9.64 -13.69 10.86
C ARG A 149 9.36 -12.18 10.68
N ARG A 150 8.16 -11.71 11.03
CA ARG A 150 7.83 -10.27 11.00
C ARG A 150 8.73 -9.48 11.94
N TYR A 151 8.97 -9.96 13.16
CA TYR A 151 9.92 -9.33 14.09
C TYR A 151 11.36 -9.36 13.57
N GLY A 152 11.79 -10.45 12.95
CA GLY A 152 13.11 -10.54 12.31
C GLY A 152 13.30 -9.50 11.20
N LEU A 153 12.28 -9.28 10.37
CA LEU A 153 12.31 -8.25 9.31
C LEU A 153 12.33 -6.83 9.89
N LEU A 154 11.58 -6.57 10.97
CA LEU A 154 11.67 -5.28 11.67
C LEU A 154 13.05 -5.07 12.29
N GLN A 155 13.66 -6.11 12.85
CA GLN A 155 15.03 -6.05 13.36
C GLN A 155 16.03 -5.74 12.23
N TRP A 156 15.89 -6.37 11.06
CA TRP A 156 16.69 -6.05 9.86
C TRP A 156 16.54 -4.59 9.46
N ALA A 157 15.31 -4.05 9.43
CA ALA A 157 15.08 -2.65 9.08
C ALA A 157 15.72 -1.69 10.08
N ASN A 158 15.74 -2.06 11.36
CA ASN A 158 16.34 -1.24 12.43
C ASN A 158 17.87 -1.22 12.44
N GLN A 159 18.53 -2.11 11.70
CA GLN A 159 20.01 -2.12 11.62
C GLN A 159 20.59 -0.93 10.83
N SER A 160 19.75 -0.22 10.05
CA SER A 160 20.18 0.95 9.29
C SER A 160 19.08 2.01 9.21
N PRO A 161 19.43 3.31 9.31
CA PRO A 161 18.46 4.40 9.19
C PRO A 161 17.77 4.42 7.81
N ASP A 162 18.45 3.97 6.75
CA ASP A 162 17.98 4.04 5.37
C ASP A 162 17.19 2.79 4.94
N ARG A 163 16.99 1.82 5.83
CA ARG A 163 16.18 0.63 5.55
C ARG A 163 14.72 0.87 5.88
N TYR A 164 13.84 0.46 4.94
CA TYR A 164 12.38 0.48 5.11
C TYR A 164 11.75 -0.80 4.54
N ILE A 165 10.57 -1.13 5.06
CA ILE A 165 9.73 -2.23 4.59
C ILE A 165 8.47 -1.64 3.98
N ILE A 166 8.15 -2.01 2.75
CA ILE A 166 6.85 -1.74 2.13
C ILE A 166 6.00 -2.99 2.36
N GLU A 167 4.99 -2.87 3.20
CA GLU A 167 3.99 -3.91 3.46
C GLU A 167 2.82 -3.73 2.50
N ASP A 168 2.67 -4.63 1.52
CA ASP A 168 1.56 -4.66 0.57
C ASP A 168 0.44 -5.59 1.09
N ASP A 169 -0.61 -5.01 1.65
CA ASP A 169 -1.72 -5.70 2.32
C ASP A 169 -3.00 -5.67 1.45
N TYR A 170 -2.86 -6.01 0.19
CA TYR A 170 -3.80 -5.79 -0.92
C TYR A 170 -5.16 -6.50 -0.79
N ASP A 171 -5.31 -7.47 0.11
CA ASP A 171 -6.51 -8.29 0.29
C ASP A 171 -6.95 -8.45 1.76
N SER A 172 -6.50 -7.55 2.61
CA SER A 172 -6.76 -7.56 4.07
C SER A 172 -8.23 -7.59 4.47
N GLU A 173 -9.12 -7.16 3.57
CA GLU A 173 -10.57 -7.14 3.80
C GLU A 173 -11.20 -8.53 3.67
N PHE A 174 -10.53 -9.45 2.96
CA PHE A 174 -10.98 -10.83 2.83
C PHE A 174 -10.43 -11.65 4.00
N ARG A 175 -11.21 -11.74 5.09
CA ARG A 175 -10.82 -12.50 6.28
C ARG A 175 -10.73 -13.99 5.96
N LEU A 176 -9.53 -14.52 5.90
CA LEU A 176 -9.29 -15.95 5.98
C LEU A 176 -9.68 -16.44 7.40
N GLN A 177 -10.13 -17.70 7.49
CA GLN A 177 -10.53 -18.29 8.77
C GLN A 177 -9.35 -18.28 9.76
N GLY A 178 -9.57 -17.77 10.96
CA GLY A 178 -8.57 -17.70 12.05
C GLY A 178 -8.39 -16.31 12.65
N LYS A 179 -7.59 -16.21 13.72
CA LYS A 179 -7.17 -14.91 14.24
C LYS A 179 -6.14 -14.29 13.29
N PRO A 180 -6.36 -13.09 12.77
CA PRO A 180 -5.40 -12.46 11.86
C PRO A 180 -4.09 -12.19 12.59
N ILE A 181 -2.97 -12.49 11.94
CA ILE A 181 -1.65 -12.07 12.44
C ILE A 181 -1.57 -10.54 12.30
N PRO A 182 -1.13 -9.82 13.33
CA PRO A 182 -0.96 -8.37 13.27
C PRO A 182 -0.07 -7.97 12.09
N SER A 183 -0.43 -6.90 11.36
CA SER A 183 0.40 -6.37 10.27
C SER A 183 1.77 -5.94 10.79
N LEU A 184 2.78 -5.91 9.92
CA LEU A 184 4.10 -5.34 10.26
C LEU A 184 3.97 -3.90 10.73
N PHE A 185 3.16 -3.11 10.01
CA PHE A 185 2.90 -1.73 10.38
C PHE A 185 2.32 -1.58 11.79
N SER A 186 1.41 -2.49 12.20
CA SER A 186 0.79 -2.41 13.53
C SER A 186 1.72 -2.76 14.70
N ILE A 187 2.78 -3.53 14.44
CA ILE A 187 3.77 -3.95 15.45
C ILE A 187 5.09 -3.18 15.35
N ASP A 188 5.21 -2.30 14.36
CA ASP A 188 6.38 -1.43 14.19
C ASP A 188 6.33 -0.27 15.20
N ALA A 189 7.31 -0.19 16.08
CA ALA A 189 7.49 0.89 17.03
C ALA A 189 8.59 1.89 16.63
N THR A 190 9.11 1.78 15.40
CA THR A 190 10.36 2.45 14.98
C THR A 190 10.24 3.23 13.67
N ASP A 191 9.02 3.39 13.16
CA ASP A 191 8.73 4.14 11.92
C ASP A 191 9.49 3.58 10.68
N LYS A 192 9.58 2.25 10.55
CA LYS A 192 10.28 1.56 9.46
C LYS A 192 9.36 0.97 8.40
N VAL A 193 8.05 0.89 8.67
CA VAL A 193 7.09 0.26 7.76
C VAL A 193 6.25 1.29 7.04
N ILE A 194 6.18 1.15 5.71
CA ILE A 194 5.26 1.87 4.84
C ILE A 194 4.15 0.89 4.49
N TYR A 195 2.91 1.20 4.83
CA TYR A 195 1.78 0.32 4.59
C TYR A 195 1.08 0.69 3.28
N PHE A 196 0.80 -0.30 2.42
CA PHE A 196 0.07 -0.15 1.17
C PHE A 196 -1.22 -0.96 1.18
N ASN A 197 -2.28 -0.39 0.62
CA ASN A 197 -3.52 -1.11 0.37
C ASN A 197 -4.28 -0.51 -0.84
N THR A 198 -5.29 -1.23 -1.32
CA THR A 198 -6.08 -0.85 -2.50
C THR A 198 -7.53 -1.32 -2.39
N PHE A 199 -8.47 -0.46 -2.79
CA PHE A 199 -9.88 -0.82 -2.89
C PHE A 199 -10.25 -1.50 -4.22
N THR A 200 -9.28 -1.71 -5.11
CA THR A 200 -9.51 -2.32 -6.44
C THR A 200 -10.14 -3.73 -6.35
N LYS A 201 -9.81 -4.49 -5.31
CA LYS A 201 -10.32 -5.86 -5.13
C LYS A 201 -11.61 -5.93 -4.33
N SER A 202 -11.80 -5.03 -3.37
CA SER A 202 -12.96 -5.03 -2.48
C SER A 202 -14.18 -4.32 -3.08
N LEU A 203 -13.97 -3.31 -3.92
CA LEU A 203 -15.07 -2.55 -4.54
C LEU A 203 -15.25 -2.93 -6.01
N ALA A 204 -14.41 -2.45 -6.90
CA ALA A 204 -14.40 -2.79 -8.32
C ALA A 204 -13.05 -2.47 -8.96
N ALA A 205 -12.68 -3.22 -10.00
CA ALA A 205 -11.38 -3.04 -10.68
C ALA A 205 -11.21 -1.65 -11.35
N THR A 206 -12.32 -0.99 -11.65
CA THR A 206 -12.34 0.38 -12.23
C THR A 206 -12.15 1.47 -11.18
N ILE A 207 -12.46 1.19 -9.92
CA ILE A 207 -12.20 2.10 -8.80
C ILE A 207 -10.70 2.02 -8.51
N ARG A 208 -9.98 3.00 -9.00
CA ARG A 208 -8.52 3.03 -8.94
C ARG A 208 -8.00 3.72 -7.69
N ILE A 209 -8.68 3.56 -6.56
CA ILE A 209 -8.26 4.13 -5.29
C ILE A 209 -7.35 3.15 -4.56
N SER A 210 -6.11 3.54 -4.39
CA SER A 210 -5.11 2.91 -3.53
C SER A 210 -4.53 3.94 -2.58
N TYR A 211 -3.97 3.50 -1.49
CA TYR A 211 -3.34 4.41 -0.54
C TYR A 211 -2.09 3.80 0.10
N MET A 212 -1.22 4.67 0.56
CA MET A 212 -0.11 4.31 1.43
C MET A 212 -0.18 5.08 2.73
N VAL A 213 0.29 4.47 3.80
CA VAL A 213 0.47 5.14 5.10
C VAL A 213 1.96 5.31 5.31
N LEU A 214 2.40 6.55 5.40
CA LEU A 214 3.81 6.88 5.62
C LEU A 214 4.11 6.97 7.13
N PRO A 215 5.23 6.39 7.59
CA PRO A 215 5.76 6.71 8.92
C PRO A 215 6.10 8.19 9.02
N LEU A 216 6.05 8.76 10.22
CA LEU A 216 6.16 10.21 10.43
C LEU A 216 7.41 10.85 9.78
N PRO A 217 8.63 10.27 9.88
CA PRO A 217 9.80 10.86 9.24
C PRO A 217 9.68 10.94 7.71
N LEU A 218 9.06 9.92 7.08
CA LEU A 218 8.82 9.92 5.63
C LEU A 218 7.68 10.85 5.22
N LEU A 219 6.68 11.06 6.08
CA LEU A 219 5.63 12.05 5.83
C LEU A 219 6.20 13.47 5.75
N GLU A 220 7.08 13.84 6.67
CA GLU A 220 7.74 15.15 6.65
C GLU A 220 8.61 15.33 5.39
N ARG A 221 9.36 14.27 5.03
CA ARG A 221 10.12 14.26 3.78
C ARG A 221 9.21 14.36 2.55
N PHE A 222 8.09 13.65 2.53
CA PHE A 222 7.11 13.71 1.44
C PHE A 222 6.55 15.13 1.29
N LYS A 223 6.12 15.75 2.38
CA LYS A 223 5.59 17.13 2.37
C LYS A 223 6.59 18.13 1.81
N SER A 224 7.86 18.00 2.20
CA SER A 224 8.91 18.92 1.77
C SER A 224 9.42 18.70 0.34
N THR A 225 9.41 17.47 -0.16
CA THR A 225 10.02 17.13 -1.46
C THR A 225 9.01 16.85 -2.56
N LEU A 226 7.82 16.32 -2.23
CA LEU A 226 6.78 15.90 -3.17
C LEU A 226 5.42 16.55 -2.90
N GLY A 227 5.33 17.45 -1.92
CA GLY A 227 4.10 18.12 -1.54
C GLY A 227 3.47 19.03 -2.61
N PHE A 228 4.14 19.23 -3.74
CA PHE A 228 3.61 19.95 -4.90
C PHE A 228 2.77 19.09 -5.84
N TYR A 229 2.78 17.76 -5.68
CA TYR A 229 1.92 16.88 -6.47
C TYR A 229 0.46 16.98 -6.01
N ALA A 230 -0.46 17.17 -6.95
CA ALA A 230 -1.87 16.95 -6.70
C ALA A 230 -2.15 15.43 -6.59
N CYS A 231 -3.17 15.06 -5.81
CA CYS A 231 -3.64 13.67 -5.80
C CYS A 231 -4.16 13.28 -7.20
N THR A 232 -3.83 12.08 -7.65
CA THR A 232 -4.20 11.58 -8.99
C THR A 232 -5.61 10.99 -9.05
N VAL A 233 -6.28 10.84 -7.92
CA VAL A 233 -7.70 10.46 -7.84
C VAL A 233 -8.54 11.73 -7.85
N SER A 234 -9.56 11.77 -8.70
CA SER A 234 -10.46 12.93 -8.77
C SER A 234 -11.20 13.15 -7.46
N ASN A 235 -11.52 14.42 -7.11
CA ASN A 235 -12.33 14.69 -5.93
C ASN A 235 -13.68 13.99 -5.99
N PHE A 236 -14.28 13.88 -7.19
CA PHE A 236 -15.54 13.18 -7.39
C PHE A 236 -15.49 11.70 -6.96
N GLU A 237 -14.38 11.02 -7.18
CA GLU A 237 -14.20 9.61 -6.76
C GLU A 237 -13.83 9.50 -5.29
N GLN A 238 -13.35 10.57 -4.67
CA GLN A 238 -12.92 10.59 -3.28
C GLN A 238 -14.07 10.91 -2.30
N TYR A 239 -15.11 11.60 -2.73
CA TYR A 239 -16.32 11.86 -1.96
C TYR A 239 -17.32 10.69 -2.06
#